data_77c51a297055b9d70f9763b224887f36
#
_entry.id   77c51a297055b9d70f9763b224887f36
#
_cell.length_a   1.000
_cell.length_b   1.000
_cell.length_c   1.000
_cell.angle_alpha   90.00
_cell.angle_beta   90.00
_cell.angle_gamma   90.00
#
_symmetry.space_group_name_H-M   'P 1'
#
loop_
_entity.id
_entity.type
_entity.pdbx_description
1 polymer ?
#
loop_
_entity_poly.entity_id
_entity_poly.type
_entity_poly.pdbx_seq_one_letter_code
_entity_poly.pdbx_strand_id
1 'polypeptide(L)'
;MPPAARVGDLVSHPLPPALAPGPGSPDVLIGFMPAWRGVPAAVANSLQAAKQISDQTIQVAEAATLAAAGTPGLPAAKAAEETVKSTAAATMGSAITAAAGLADIHICSTPLPLPPHGPGVVIDGSQTVTIDFLPACRQGDTVLEAVGPPNKISVGLPTVLIG
;
A
#
# COMPACT_ATOMS: atom_id res chain seq x y z
N MET A 1 -0.44 -0.61 -23.27
CA MET A 1 -1.21 -1.41 -22.26
C MET A 1 -0.20 -2.17 -21.41
N PRO A 2 -0.19 -1.96 -20.10
CA PRO A 2 0.73 -2.66 -19.20
C PRO A 2 0.31 -4.13 -18.96
N PRO A 3 1.26 -4.99 -18.57
CA PRO A 3 1.00 -6.38 -18.19
C PRO A 3 0.05 -6.50 -16.99
N ALA A 4 -0.83 -7.49 -17.02
CA ALA A 4 -1.79 -7.77 -15.98
C ALA A 4 -1.10 -8.25 -14.69
N ALA A 5 -1.56 -7.77 -13.54
CA ALA A 5 -1.07 -8.17 -12.23
C ALA A 5 -1.88 -9.32 -11.61
N ARG A 6 -1.21 -10.17 -10.84
CA ARG A 6 -1.77 -11.39 -10.26
C ARG A 6 -1.29 -11.56 -8.83
N VAL A 7 -1.96 -12.43 -8.10
CA VAL A 7 -1.43 -12.95 -6.83
C VAL A 7 0.00 -13.48 -7.03
N GLY A 8 0.93 -13.07 -6.19
CA GLY A 8 2.33 -13.47 -6.24
C GLY A 8 3.25 -12.60 -7.11
N ASP A 9 2.71 -11.68 -7.92
CA ASP A 9 3.54 -10.72 -8.67
C ASP A 9 4.24 -9.74 -7.70
N LEU A 10 5.43 -9.26 -8.07
CA LEU A 10 6.28 -8.50 -7.15
C LEU A 10 5.88 -7.02 -7.06
N VAL A 11 6.05 -6.47 -5.87
CA VAL A 11 5.95 -5.02 -5.58
C VAL A 11 7.36 -4.45 -5.43
N SER A 12 7.57 -3.21 -5.85
CA SER A 12 8.87 -2.54 -5.72
C SER A 12 9.16 -2.17 -4.27
N HIS A 13 10.07 -2.90 -3.66
CA HIS A 13 10.52 -2.73 -2.29
C HIS A 13 12.00 -3.09 -2.19
N PRO A 14 12.76 -2.56 -1.22
CA PRO A 14 14.14 -2.99 -0.98
C PRO A 14 14.28 -4.51 -0.72
N LEU A 15 13.27 -5.11 -0.07
CA LEU A 15 13.06 -6.55 0.03
C LEU A 15 11.72 -6.82 -0.65
N PRO A 16 11.67 -7.27 -1.90
CA PRO A 16 10.45 -7.24 -2.69
C PRO A 16 9.39 -8.21 -2.14
N PRO A 17 8.33 -7.71 -1.51
CA PRO A 17 7.18 -8.53 -1.19
C PRO A 17 6.39 -8.81 -2.45
N ALA A 18 5.68 -9.92 -2.45
CA ALA A 18 4.72 -10.26 -3.47
C ALA A 18 3.33 -9.68 -3.15
N LEU A 19 2.48 -9.54 -4.15
CA LEU A 19 1.06 -9.27 -4.00
C LEU A 19 0.41 -10.46 -3.27
N ALA A 20 0.33 -10.39 -1.96
CA ALA A 20 -0.16 -11.42 -1.06
C ALA A 20 -0.67 -10.79 0.25
N PRO A 21 -1.60 -11.41 0.99
CA PRO A 21 -2.23 -12.70 0.73
C PRO A 21 -3.32 -12.68 -0.35
N GLY A 22 -3.84 -11.57 -0.71
CA GLY A 22 -4.90 -11.47 -1.71
C GLY A 22 -6.30 -11.34 -1.11
N PRO A 23 -7.28 -12.13 -1.55
CA PRO A 23 -7.15 -13.47 -2.18
C PRO A 23 -6.96 -13.49 -3.71
N GLY A 24 -7.09 -12.35 -4.40
CA GLY A 24 -7.24 -12.31 -5.84
C GLY A 24 -8.68 -12.61 -6.28
N SER A 25 -8.93 -12.51 -7.59
CA SER A 25 -10.24 -12.87 -8.15
C SER A 25 -10.55 -14.35 -7.95
N PRO A 26 -11.77 -14.71 -7.48
CA PRO A 26 -12.19 -16.10 -7.42
C PRO A 26 -12.51 -16.70 -8.81
N ASP A 27 -12.84 -15.83 -9.79
CA ASP A 27 -13.41 -16.25 -11.06
C ASP A 27 -12.47 -16.01 -12.26
N VAL A 28 -11.49 -15.10 -12.12
CA VAL A 28 -10.59 -14.72 -13.21
C VAL A 28 -9.15 -15.12 -12.91
N LEU A 29 -8.64 -16.04 -13.74
CA LEU A 29 -7.24 -16.46 -13.68
C LEU A 29 -6.45 -15.85 -14.84
N ILE A 30 -5.30 -15.30 -14.54
CA ILE A 30 -4.34 -14.76 -15.51
C ILE A 30 -3.07 -15.62 -15.42
N GLY A 31 -2.82 -16.45 -16.43
CA GLY A 31 -1.71 -17.40 -16.42
C GLY A 31 -1.77 -18.35 -15.22
N PHE A 32 -2.93 -18.90 -14.95
CA PHE A 32 -3.23 -19.84 -13.85
C PHE A 32 -3.14 -19.26 -12.43
N MET A 33 -2.94 -17.95 -12.27
CA MET A 33 -2.93 -17.27 -10.98
C MET A 33 -4.13 -16.31 -10.88
N PRO A 34 -4.76 -16.15 -9.70
CA PRO A 34 -5.85 -15.20 -9.51
C PRO A 34 -5.45 -13.78 -9.91
N ALA A 35 -6.30 -13.11 -10.68
CA ALA A 35 -6.09 -11.71 -11.04
C ALA A 35 -6.11 -10.82 -9.80
N TRP A 36 -5.26 -9.78 -9.75
CA TRP A 36 -5.23 -8.79 -8.66
C TRP A 36 -6.17 -7.63 -8.95
N ARG A 37 -6.93 -7.20 -7.93
CA ARG A 37 -7.97 -6.17 -8.06
C ARG A 37 -7.71 -5.02 -7.09
N GLY A 38 -7.83 -3.80 -7.61
CA GLY A 38 -7.67 -2.56 -6.85
C GLY A 38 -8.98 -2.01 -6.29
N VAL A 39 -8.87 -0.93 -5.53
CA VAL A 39 -10.05 -0.21 -5.01
C VAL A 39 -10.63 0.73 -6.07
N PRO A 40 -11.96 1.01 -6.03
CA PRO A 40 -12.58 2.02 -6.89
C PRO A 40 -11.98 3.42 -6.66
N ALA A 41 -12.01 4.28 -7.69
CA ALA A 41 -11.41 5.61 -7.65
C ALA A 41 -11.90 6.50 -6.48
N ALA A 42 -13.17 6.41 -6.12
CA ALA A 42 -13.71 7.16 -4.97
C ALA A 42 -13.07 6.75 -3.65
N VAL A 43 -12.86 5.43 -3.47
CA VAL A 43 -12.17 4.87 -2.28
C VAL A 43 -10.69 5.26 -2.31
N ALA A 44 -10.04 5.17 -3.47
CA ALA A 44 -8.65 5.57 -3.65
C ALA A 44 -8.42 7.03 -3.23
N ASN A 45 -9.27 7.95 -3.67
CA ASN A 45 -9.19 9.37 -3.31
C ASN A 45 -9.32 9.60 -1.80
N SER A 46 -10.26 8.91 -1.15
CA SER A 46 -10.45 9.00 0.31
C SER A 46 -9.23 8.47 1.07
N LEU A 47 -8.67 7.35 0.64
CA LEU A 47 -7.47 6.76 1.25
C LEU A 47 -6.24 7.65 1.06
N GLN A 48 -6.07 8.24 -0.12
CA GLN A 48 -4.98 9.18 -0.39
C GLN A 48 -5.07 10.43 0.50
N ALA A 49 -6.27 10.99 0.69
CA ALA A 49 -6.47 12.13 1.59
C ALA A 49 -6.13 11.75 3.05
N ALA A 50 -6.60 10.60 3.52
CA ALA A 50 -6.27 10.10 4.86
C ALA A 50 -4.77 9.86 5.02
N LYS A 51 -4.11 9.30 3.99
CA LYS A 51 -2.66 9.07 3.98
C LYS A 51 -1.87 10.37 4.09
N GLN A 52 -2.26 11.41 3.36
CA GLN A 52 -1.61 12.73 3.45
C GLN A 52 -1.64 13.30 4.88
N ILE A 53 -2.78 13.19 5.58
CA ILE A 53 -2.91 13.63 6.96
C ILE A 53 -2.00 12.81 7.88
N SER A 54 -1.99 11.49 7.71
CA SER A 54 -1.13 10.58 8.46
C SER A 54 0.35 10.91 8.28
N ASP A 55 0.79 11.11 7.03
CA ASP A 55 2.18 11.43 6.70
C ASP A 55 2.61 12.79 7.26
N GLN A 56 1.74 13.80 7.21
CA GLN A 56 2.01 15.10 7.83
C GLN A 56 2.20 14.98 9.34
N THR A 57 1.39 14.15 10.01
CA THR A 57 1.53 13.91 11.44
C THR A 57 2.88 13.25 11.79
N ILE A 58 3.31 12.29 10.98
CA ILE A 58 4.62 11.64 11.12
C ILE A 58 5.75 12.66 10.90
N GLN A 59 5.68 13.47 9.85
CA GLN A 59 6.69 14.49 9.54
C GLN A 59 6.85 15.52 10.67
N VAL A 60 5.76 15.92 11.32
CA VAL A 60 5.82 16.82 12.48
C VAL A 60 6.58 16.16 13.65
N ALA A 61 6.33 14.89 13.92
CA ALA A 61 7.04 14.15 14.96
C ALA A 61 8.53 13.97 14.64
N GLU A 62 8.86 13.66 13.40
CA GLU A 62 10.26 13.57 12.91
C GLU A 62 10.99 14.90 13.03
N ALA A 63 10.33 16.00 12.66
CA ALA A 63 10.89 17.35 12.79
C ALA A 63 11.15 17.70 14.27
N ALA A 64 10.25 17.32 15.19
CA ALA A 64 10.45 17.51 16.62
C ALA A 64 11.65 16.71 17.16
N THR A 65 11.83 15.48 16.69
CA THR A 65 13.00 14.65 17.05
C THR A 65 14.29 15.26 16.53
N LEU A 66 14.27 15.76 15.29
CA LEU A 66 15.44 16.44 14.71
C LEU A 66 15.79 17.71 15.50
N ALA A 67 14.79 18.51 15.88
CA ALA A 67 14.99 19.72 16.68
C ALA A 67 15.54 19.41 18.10
N ALA A 68 15.24 18.24 18.66
CA ALA A 68 15.75 17.77 19.94
C ALA A 68 17.19 17.21 19.85
N ALA A 69 17.75 17.07 18.64
CA ALA A 69 19.10 16.51 18.46
C ALA A 69 20.15 17.31 19.24
N GLY A 70 21.02 16.59 19.98
CA GLY A 70 22.05 17.20 20.83
C GLY A 70 21.54 17.75 22.16
N THR A 71 20.26 17.62 22.48
CA THR A 71 19.66 18.03 23.75
C THR A 71 19.33 16.83 24.67
N PRO A 72 19.17 17.03 26.00
CA PRO A 72 18.68 15.98 26.88
C PRO A 72 17.24 15.48 26.55
N GLY A 73 16.50 16.24 25.77
CA GLY A 73 15.13 15.88 25.35
C GLY A 73 15.05 14.86 24.20
N LEU A 74 16.15 14.54 23.53
CA LEU A 74 16.17 13.64 22.37
C LEU A 74 15.55 12.25 22.65
N PRO A 75 15.81 11.55 23.79
CA PRO A 75 15.20 10.25 24.03
C PRO A 75 13.66 10.33 24.13
N ALA A 76 13.14 11.38 24.77
CA ALA A 76 11.69 11.60 24.87
C ALA A 76 11.07 11.90 23.51
N ALA A 77 11.72 12.72 22.69
CA ALA A 77 11.26 13.03 21.32
C ALA A 77 11.23 11.78 20.44
N LYS A 78 12.26 10.92 20.50
CA LYS A 78 12.28 9.64 19.77
C LYS A 78 11.15 8.71 20.21
N ALA A 79 10.91 8.56 21.50
CA ALA A 79 9.81 7.72 21.99
C ALA A 79 8.43 8.25 21.56
N ALA A 80 8.27 9.58 21.51
CA ALA A 80 7.06 10.21 20.98
C ALA A 80 6.90 9.94 19.47
N GLU A 81 7.96 10.08 18.69
CA GLU A 81 7.96 9.78 17.25
C GLU A 81 7.58 8.32 16.96
N GLU A 82 8.17 7.35 17.69
CA GLU A 82 7.84 5.94 17.56
C GLU A 82 6.36 5.66 17.88
N THR A 83 5.82 6.32 18.92
CA THR A 83 4.40 6.23 19.26
C THR A 83 3.51 6.79 18.16
N VAL A 84 3.86 7.94 17.60
CA VAL A 84 3.12 8.54 16.47
C VAL A 84 3.15 7.62 15.25
N LYS A 85 4.31 7.10 14.86
CA LYS A 85 4.45 6.17 13.73
C LYS A 85 3.64 4.89 13.92
N SER A 86 3.70 4.31 15.10
CA SER A 86 2.93 3.10 15.45
C SER A 86 1.42 3.35 15.40
N THR A 87 0.95 4.47 15.95
CA THR A 87 -0.47 4.85 15.93
C THR A 87 -0.93 5.14 14.50
N ALA A 88 -0.15 5.87 13.73
CA ALA A 88 -0.43 6.16 12.32
C ALA A 88 -0.53 4.88 11.49
N ALA A 89 0.41 3.93 11.68
CA ALA A 89 0.39 2.62 11.02
C ALA A 89 -0.89 1.83 11.35
N ALA A 90 -1.27 1.77 12.61
CA ALA A 90 -2.47 1.06 13.05
C ALA A 90 -3.75 1.71 12.49
N THR A 91 -3.87 3.04 12.58
CA THR A 91 -5.04 3.78 12.13
C THR A 91 -5.19 3.69 10.62
N MET A 92 -4.11 3.94 9.86
CA MET A 92 -4.15 3.88 8.40
C MET A 92 -4.33 2.45 7.90
N GLY A 93 -3.70 1.46 8.56
CA GLY A 93 -3.90 0.05 8.27
C GLY A 93 -5.35 -0.40 8.46
N SER A 94 -6.00 0.05 9.53
CA SER A 94 -7.43 -0.21 9.75
C SER A 94 -8.30 0.48 8.70
N ALA A 95 -7.98 1.71 8.32
CA ALA A 95 -8.70 2.44 7.27
C ALA A 95 -8.59 1.75 5.91
N ILE A 96 -7.38 1.30 5.53
CA ILE A 96 -7.16 0.54 4.29
C ILE A 96 -7.96 -0.75 4.30
N THR A 97 -7.87 -1.52 5.38
CA THR A 97 -8.57 -2.82 5.49
C THR A 97 -10.09 -2.65 5.43
N ALA A 98 -10.63 -1.63 6.11
CA ALA A 98 -12.06 -1.35 6.09
C ALA A 98 -12.54 -0.85 4.71
N ALA A 99 -11.74 -0.02 4.04
CA ALA A 99 -12.07 0.56 2.76
C ALA A 99 -11.86 -0.39 1.57
N ALA A 100 -11.00 -1.40 1.72
CA ALA A 100 -10.72 -2.38 0.66
C ALA A 100 -11.99 -3.12 0.20
N GLY A 101 -12.90 -3.44 1.12
CA GLY A 101 -14.11 -4.19 0.79
C GLY A 101 -13.78 -5.55 0.16
N LEU A 102 -14.03 -5.69 -1.16
CA LEU A 102 -13.70 -6.89 -1.94
C LEU A 102 -12.38 -6.76 -2.73
N ALA A 103 -11.71 -5.61 -2.69
CA ALA A 103 -10.41 -5.43 -3.33
C ALA A 103 -9.32 -6.24 -2.60
N ASP A 104 -8.26 -6.55 -3.32
CA ASP A 104 -7.22 -7.41 -2.80
C ASP A 104 -6.24 -6.61 -1.91
N ILE A 105 -5.93 -7.16 -0.76
CA ILE A 105 -5.03 -6.55 0.23
C ILE A 105 -3.65 -7.19 0.12
N HIS A 106 -2.66 -6.35 -0.07
CA HIS A 106 -1.25 -6.68 0.07
C HIS A 106 -0.81 -6.44 1.51
N ILE A 107 -0.03 -7.36 2.07
CA ILE A 107 0.59 -7.19 3.39
C ILE A 107 2.10 -7.07 3.22
N CYS A 108 2.62 -5.88 3.48
CA CYS A 108 4.06 -5.67 3.54
C CYS A 108 4.57 -5.89 4.97
N SER A 109 5.35 -6.94 5.14
CA SER A 109 6.02 -7.28 6.40
C SER A 109 7.43 -6.70 6.51
N THR A 110 7.89 -5.96 5.51
CA THR A 110 9.23 -5.38 5.50
C THR A 110 9.39 -4.38 6.65
N PRO A 111 10.35 -4.59 7.57
CA PRO A 111 10.51 -3.74 8.75
C PRO A 111 11.37 -2.50 8.46
N LEU A 112 11.08 -1.77 7.37
CA LEU A 112 11.85 -0.60 6.98
C LEU A 112 10.96 0.51 6.40
N PRO A 113 10.94 1.68 7.05
CA PRO A 113 11.39 1.94 8.42
C PRO A 113 10.42 1.30 9.42
N LEU A 114 10.87 1.05 10.63
CA LEU A 114 9.96 0.60 11.70
C LEU A 114 8.86 1.64 11.97
N PRO A 115 7.59 1.24 12.10
CA PRO A 115 7.00 -0.11 12.01
C PRO A 115 6.93 -0.65 10.57
N PRO A 116 6.60 -1.94 10.38
CA PRO A 116 6.32 -2.51 9.04
C PRO A 116 5.27 -1.68 8.29
N HIS A 117 5.37 -1.62 6.95
CA HIS A 117 4.46 -0.80 6.13
C HIS A 117 2.99 -1.20 6.24
N GLY A 118 2.71 -2.44 6.67
CA GLY A 118 1.37 -2.93 6.96
C GLY A 118 0.55 -3.27 5.71
N PRO A 119 -0.79 -3.22 5.83
CA PRO A 119 -1.66 -3.49 4.70
C PRO A 119 -1.59 -2.39 3.64
N GLY A 120 -1.73 -2.81 2.38
CA GLY A 120 -1.77 -1.93 1.23
C GLY A 120 -2.81 -2.37 0.21
N VAL A 121 -3.29 -1.43 -0.59
CA VAL A 121 -4.23 -1.66 -1.70
C VAL A 121 -3.78 -0.91 -2.94
N VAL A 122 -4.15 -1.42 -4.11
CA VAL A 122 -3.89 -0.73 -5.39
C VAL A 122 -4.93 0.37 -5.58
N ILE A 123 -4.47 1.60 -5.88
CA ILE A 123 -5.32 2.79 -5.93
C ILE A 123 -5.54 3.37 -7.34
N ASP A 124 -4.81 2.90 -8.35
CA ASP A 124 -4.85 3.41 -9.72
C ASP A 124 -4.95 2.29 -10.78
N GLY A 125 -5.64 1.21 -10.44
CA GLY A 125 -5.96 0.14 -11.38
C GLY A 125 -6.70 0.63 -12.63
N SER A 126 -6.93 -0.25 -13.60
CA SER A 126 -7.58 0.08 -14.87
C SER A 126 -8.92 0.78 -14.66
N GLN A 127 -9.15 1.86 -15.41
CA GLN A 127 -10.44 2.57 -15.41
C GLN A 127 -11.42 1.99 -16.44
N THR A 128 -10.94 1.12 -17.32
CA THR A 128 -11.72 0.57 -18.44
C THR A 128 -11.96 -0.93 -18.30
N VAL A 129 -11.10 -1.63 -17.55
CA VAL A 129 -11.22 -3.08 -17.33
C VAL A 129 -11.48 -3.35 -15.87
N THR A 130 -12.58 -4.02 -15.59
CA THR A 130 -12.93 -4.47 -14.25
C THR A 130 -12.94 -6.00 -14.17
N ILE A 131 -12.55 -6.52 -13.01
CA ILE A 131 -12.62 -7.92 -12.63
C ILE A 131 -13.43 -7.98 -11.35
N ASP A 132 -14.52 -8.73 -11.33
CA ASP A 132 -15.49 -8.80 -10.21
C ASP A 132 -15.96 -7.40 -9.76
N PHE A 133 -16.24 -6.53 -10.74
CA PHE A 133 -16.65 -5.13 -10.55
C PHE A 133 -15.59 -4.21 -9.91
N LEU A 134 -14.35 -4.66 -9.76
CA LEU A 134 -13.23 -3.89 -9.23
C LEU A 134 -12.20 -3.60 -10.32
N PRO A 135 -11.44 -2.49 -10.23
CA PRO A 135 -10.40 -2.17 -11.18
C PRO A 135 -9.37 -3.29 -11.30
N ALA A 136 -9.12 -3.77 -12.51
CA ALA A 136 -8.06 -4.73 -12.77
C ALA A 136 -6.69 -4.09 -12.58
N CYS A 137 -5.79 -4.74 -11.86
CA CYS A 137 -4.45 -4.21 -11.59
C CYS A 137 -3.43 -4.62 -12.65
N ARG A 138 -2.39 -3.79 -12.77
CA ARG A 138 -1.39 -3.90 -13.82
C ARG A 138 0.01 -3.61 -13.27
N GLN A 139 1.01 -4.06 -13.97
CA GLN A 139 2.37 -3.60 -13.73
C GLN A 139 2.45 -2.06 -13.85
N GLY A 140 3.07 -1.42 -12.87
CA GLY A 140 3.18 0.03 -12.76
C GLY A 140 2.11 0.68 -11.90
N ASP A 141 1.01 -0.01 -11.59
CA ASP A 141 -0.02 0.49 -10.70
C ASP A 141 0.51 0.68 -9.26
N THR A 142 -0.03 1.67 -8.57
CA THR A 142 0.45 2.13 -7.27
C THR A 142 -0.20 1.36 -6.13
N VAL A 143 0.62 0.81 -5.25
CA VAL A 143 0.21 0.21 -3.98
C VAL A 143 0.34 1.26 -2.88
N LEU A 144 -0.78 1.66 -2.28
CA LEU A 144 -0.83 2.54 -1.12
C LEU A 144 -0.77 1.70 0.15
N GLU A 145 0.28 1.86 0.93
CA GLU A 145 0.50 1.17 2.21
C GLU A 145 0.24 2.09 3.39
N ALA A 146 0.05 1.52 4.57
CA ALA A 146 -0.30 2.28 5.77
C ALA A 146 0.79 3.27 6.17
N VAL A 147 2.07 2.90 6.03
CA VAL A 147 3.23 3.76 6.33
C VAL A 147 4.21 3.71 5.17
N GLY A 148 5.00 4.77 5.03
CA GLY A 148 6.02 4.87 3.99
C GLY A 148 5.49 5.43 2.66
N PRO A 149 6.37 5.63 1.67
CA PRO A 149 5.99 6.10 0.36
C PRO A 149 5.19 5.04 -0.40
N PRO A 150 4.33 5.45 -1.34
CA PRO A 150 3.64 4.51 -2.22
C PRO A 150 4.63 3.66 -3.02
N ASN A 151 4.31 2.39 -3.17
CA ASN A 151 5.08 1.44 -3.97
C ASN A 151 4.39 1.16 -5.31
N LYS A 152 5.04 0.39 -6.17
CA LYS A 152 4.49 0.03 -7.48
C LYS A 152 4.56 -1.47 -7.70
N ILE A 153 3.56 -1.99 -8.40
CA ILE A 153 3.63 -3.36 -8.93
C ILE A 153 4.77 -3.41 -9.96
N SER A 154 5.82 -4.15 -9.68
CA SER A 154 7.02 -4.19 -10.51
C SER A 154 6.99 -5.26 -11.61
N VAL A 155 6.16 -6.28 -11.43
CA VAL A 155 6.02 -7.41 -12.37
C VAL A 155 4.55 -7.67 -12.67
N GLY A 156 4.24 -8.02 -13.90
CA GLY A 156 2.95 -8.52 -14.38
C GLY A 156 3.17 -9.57 -15.47
N LEU A 157 2.11 -10.26 -15.89
CA LEU A 157 2.19 -11.26 -16.95
C LEU A 157 2.23 -10.61 -18.34
N PRO A 158 3.35 -10.62 -19.08
CA PRO A 158 3.51 -9.85 -20.30
C PRO A 158 2.66 -10.36 -21.48
N THR A 159 2.12 -11.55 -21.38
CA THR A 159 1.23 -12.14 -22.42
C THR A 159 -0.23 -11.70 -22.27
N VAL A 160 -0.60 -11.04 -21.17
CA VAL A 160 -1.94 -10.48 -20.95
C VAL A 160 -1.80 -9.00 -20.63
N LEU A 161 -2.36 -8.16 -21.49
CA LEU A 161 -2.27 -6.70 -21.38
C LEU A 161 -3.63 -6.11 -21.02
N ILE A 162 -3.64 -5.15 -20.09
CA ILE A 162 -4.85 -4.46 -19.62
C ILE A 162 -4.73 -2.97 -19.95
N GLY A 163 -5.77 -2.44 -20.56
CA GLY A 163 -5.88 -1.02 -20.92
C GLY A 163 -6.43 -0.12 -19.81
#